data_e1d5ff1bb0076a0f331adc3972f7b2bb
#
_entry.id   e1d5ff1bb0076a0f331adc3972f7b2bb
#
_cell.length_a   1.000
_cell.length_b   1.000
_cell.length_c   1.000
_cell.angle_alpha   90.00
_cell.angle_beta   90.00
_cell.angle_gamma   90.00
#
_symmetry.space_group_name_H-M   'P 1'
#
loop_
_entity.id
_entity.type
_entity.pdbx_description
1 polymer ?
#
loop_
_entity_poly.entity_id
_entity_poly.type
_entity_poly.pdbx_seq_one_letter_code
_entity_poly.pdbx_strand_id
1 'polypeptide(L)'
;MKSFRVAVSSSAMAALALQAASGVQAEDKGTFVPSQIQGLFVEQFTPGWESRWTPSKASKFQNGNEEFKYEGVWSVEEASVFPGIPGDTALTMKSKARQHAISTIFDQPIELDGQKPFVVQYEVKMQNGLSCGGAYVKLLSSSESDLNPEKFGDSTPYSIMFGPDRCGADNKLHFIFRHKNPKTGVFEEKHLKLPPSAKVSKVSTLYTLIVSPDNTFDIRVNEESVLKGHLLEDFSPAVNPPKEIDDPEDTKPADWVDEAEIPDPNASKPDDWDEEAPLMIRDPAAKKPADWLEEEPLMVPDPNAAKPEEWDDAEDGEWMAPPVPNPKCEDVSGCGPWTAPMVANPAYKGKWTAPLIPNPAYKGEWAPRKIANPNWFEDLHPNKFAPIGGIGFELWTMDDDIQFDNIYVGTSPEEAAKFADETFRVKLPLEQ
;
A
#
# COMPACT_ATOMS: atom_id res chain seq x y z
N MET A 1 42.49 50.42 72.22
CA MET A 1 43.25 49.54 71.30
C MET A 1 42.65 49.67 69.98
N LYS A 2 43.41 50.17 69.04
CA LYS A 2 43.28 50.37 67.62
C LYS A 2 42.01 50.10 66.91
N SER A 3 41.29 51.18 66.59
CA SER A 3 40.26 51.27 65.55
C SER A 3 40.85 51.20 64.17
N PHE A 4 40.20 50.43 63.28
CA PHE A 4 40.37 50.55 61.84
C PHE A 4 39.04 50.90 61.18
N ARG A 5 39.01 52.08 60.60
CA ARG A 5 37.94 52.56 59.73
C ARG A 5 38.18 51.99 58.31
N VAL A 6 37.15 51.37 57.70
CA VAL A 6 37.16 51.02 56.31
C VAL A 6 36.20 51.96 55.60
N ALA A 7 36.72 52.65 54.61
CA ALA A 7 35.96 53.56 53.73
C ALA A 7 35.18 52.75 52.68
N VAL A 8 33.91 53.12 52.52
CA VAL A 8 33.07 52.58 51.42
C VAL A 8 33.19 53.53 50.24
N SER A 9 33.77 53.06 49.17
CA SER A 9 33.77 53.74 47.87
C SER A 9 32.59 53.25 47.02
N SER A 10 31.71 54.18 46.69
CA SER A 10 30.59 53.95 45.74
C SER A 10 31.14 53.94 44.31
N SER A 11 31.12 52.78 43.68
CA SER A 11 31.38 52.67 42.26
C SER A 11 30.06 52.44 41.53
N ALA A 12 29.67 53.39 40.73
CA ALA A 12 28.54 53.28 39.79
C ALA A 12 28.90 52.29 38.69
N MET A 13 28.15 51.19 38.61
CA MET A 13 28.19 50.29 37.49
C MET A 13 27.22 50.78 36.41
N ALA A 14 27.78 51.26 35.28
CA ALA A 14 27.05 51.45 34.04
C ALA A 14 26.85 50.07 33.36
N ALA A 15 25.63 49.59 33.30
CA ALA A 15 25.26 48.38 32.54
C ALA A 15 25.23 48.72 31.04
N LEU A 16 26.25 48.29 30.29
CA LEU A 16 26.17 48.20 28.83
C LEU A 16 25.36 46.95 28.47
N ALA A 17 24.16 47.17 27.99
CA ALA A 17 23.39 46.11 27.30
C ALA A 17 24.03 45.89 25.91
N LEU A 18 24.83 44.87 25.75
CA LEU A 18 25.17 44.31 24.44
C LEU A 18 23.92 43.54 23.95
N GLN A 19 23.17 44.11 23.01
CA GLN A 19 22.27 43.36 22.16
C GLN A 19 23.15 42.54 21.19
N ALA A 20 23.32 41.26 21.48
CA ALA A 20 23.81 40.31 20.52
C ALA A 20 22.66 40.11 19.50
N ALA A 21 22.75 40.83 18.38
CA ALA A 21 22.04 40.44 17.19
C ALA A 21 22.63 39.11 16.74
N SER A 22 21.96 38.01 17.06
CA SER A 22 22.18 36.73 16.40
C SER A 22 21.77 36.89 14.95
N GLY A 23 22.65 37.38 14.12
CA GLY A 23 22.57 37.21 12.69
C GLY A 23 22.62 35.69 12.43
N VAL A 24 21.55 35.14 11.97
CA VAL A 24 21.56 33.85 11.29
C VAL A 24 22.50 34.06 10.09
N GLN A 25 23.77 33.65 10.20
CA GLN A 25 24.60 33.52 9.03
C GLN A 25 23.90 32.55 8.10
N ALA A 26 23.48 33.04 6.92
CA ALA A 26 23.12 32.15 5.84
C ALA A 26 24.35 31.25 5.62
N GLU A 27 24.18 29.94 5.86
CA GLU A 27 25.23 28.97 5.49
C GLU A 27 25.51 29.17 4.00
N ASP A 28 26.79 29.32 3.65
CA ASP A 28 27.23 29.35 2.27
C ASP A 28 26.95 27.97 1.69
N LYS A 29 25.82 27.85 0.95
CA LYS A 29 25.35 26.60 0.34
C LYS A 29 26.33 26.05 -0.70
N GLY A 30 27.42 26.76 -0.97
CA GLY A 30 28.33 26.40 -2.04
C GLY A 30 27.66 26.48 -3.43
N THR A 31 28.40 26.05 -4.45
CA THR A 31 27.86 25.87 -5.81
C THR A 31 28.02 24.41 -6.21
N PHE A 32 27.08 23.87 -6.93
CA PHE A 32 27.12 22.47 -7.39
C PHE A 32 28.40 22.20 -8.19
N VAL A 33 29.07 21.12 -7.82
CA VAL A 33 30.24 20.59 -8.54
C VAL A 33 29.95 19.11 -8.80
N PRO A 34 29.93 18.68 -10.08
CA PRO A 34 29.67 17.29 -10.39
C PRO A 34 30.69 16.35 -9.77
N SER A 35 30.24 15.27 -9.15
CA SER A 35 31.10 14.18 -8.67
C SER A 35 31.84 13.54 -9.84
N GLN A 36 33.08 13.10 -9.56
CA GLN A 36 33.92 12.39 -10.51
C GLN A 36 33.94 10.86 -10.28
N ILE A 37 33.07 10.38 -9.40
CA ILE A 37 32.92 8.95 -9.14
C ILE A 37 32.52 8.23 -10.44
N GLN A 38 33.20 7.11 -10.68
CA GLN A 38 32.99 6.29 -11.88
C GLN A 38 32.12 5.07 -11.54
N GLY A 39 31.23 4.71 -12.46
CA GLY A 39 30.42 3.51 -12.44
C GLY A 39 30.31 2.88 -13.80
N LEU A 40 29.50 1.85 -13.96
CA LEU A 40 29.11 1.34 -15.26
C LEU A 40 28.23 2.36 -16.01
N PHE A 41 27.44 3.11 -15.24
CA PHE A 41 26.69 4.29 -15.67
C PHE A 41 26.56 5.26 -14.51
N VAL A 42 26.79 6.56 -14.76
CA VAL A 42 26.60 7.65 -13.78
C VAL A 42 25.94 8.83 -14.49
N GLU A 43 24.89 9.40 -13.89
CA GLU A 43 24.20 10.59 -14.43
C GLU A 43 23.84 11.55 -13.30
N GLN A 44 24.13 12.85 -13.51
CA GLN A 44 23.85 13.95 -12.60
C GLN A 44 23.11 15.10 -13.30
N PHE A 45 22.53 14.85 -14.46
CA PHE A 45 21.76 15.78 -15.29
C PHE A 45 22.42 17.15 -15.50
N THR A 46 23.73 17.14 -15.66
CA THR A 46 24.52 18.32 -16.00
C THR A 46 24.16 18.87 -17.40
N PRO A 47 24.53 20.12 -17.74
CA PRO A 47 24.24 20.71 -19.05
C PRO A 47 24.60 19.79 -20.23
N GLY A 48 23.78 19.79 -21.25
CA GLY A 48 23.88 18.88 -22.40
C GLY A 48 23.19 17.52 -22.21
N TRP A 49 22.38 17.37 -21.17
CA TRP A 49 21.59 16.16 -20.89
C TRP A 49 20.67 15.76 -22.07
N GLU A 50 20.18 16.72 -22.88
CA GLU A 50 19.34 16.48 -24.04
C GLU A 50 20.03 15.63 -25.11
N SER A 51 21.35 15.62 -25.14
CA SER A 51 22.10 14.75 -26.05
C SER A 51 22.26 13.32 -25.50
N ARG A 52 22.05 13.13 -24.19
CA ARG A 52 22.18 11.83 -23.53
C ARG A 52 20.84 11.15 -23.31
N TRP A 53 19.77 11.90 -23.07
CA TRP A 53 18.45 11.37 -22.76
C TRP A 53 17.44 11.77 -23.84
N THR A 54 16.63 10.81 -24.26
CA THR A 54 15.64 10.99 -25.33
C THR A 54 14.23 10.75 -24.77
N PRO A 55 13.35 11.77 -24.76
CA PRO A 55 11.93 11.57 -24.49
C PRO A 55 11.30 10.64 -25.52
N SER A 56 10.48 9.72 -25.05
CA SER A 56 9.77 8.79 -25.93
C SER A 56 8.70 9.50 -26.76
N LYS A 57 8.48 8.99 -27.98
CA LYS A 57 7.39 9.35 -28.90
C LYS A 57 6.41 8.18 -29.08
N ALA A 58 6.54 7.14 -28.26
CA ALA A 58 5.72 5.95 -28.36
C ALA A 58 4.26 6.20 -28.00
N SER A 59 3.39 5.35 -28.57
CA SER A 59 1.99 5.24 -28.21
C SER A 59 1.68 3.79 -27.89
N LYS A 60 0.77 3.56 -26.95
CA LYS A 60 0.21 2.24 -26.69
C LYS A 60 -1.09 2.07 -27.44
N PHE A 61 -1.25 0.94 -28.09
CA PHE A 61 -2.46 0.58 -28.81
C PHE A 61 -3.07 -0.68 -28.20
N GLN A 62 -4.39 -0.65 -27.99
CA GLN A 62 -5.16 -1.79 -27.55
C GLN A 62 -6.34 -2.01 -28.54
N ASN A 63 -6.48 -3.24 -29.05
CA ASN A 63 -7.52 -3.59 -30.03
C ASN A 63 -7.59 -2.65 -31.26
N GLY A 64 -6.44 -2.15 -31.71
CA GLY A 64 -6.33 -1.24 -32.86
C GLY A 64 -6.64 0.23 -32.56
N ASN A 65 -7.02 0.56 -31.33
CA ASN A 65 -7.22 1.93 -30.87
C ASN A 65 -6.03 2.40 -30.06
N GLU A 66 -5.67 3.68 -30.22
CA GLU A 66 -4.65 4.30 -29.38
C GLU A 66 -5.21 4.45 -27.96
N GLU A 67 -4.57 3.80 -26.98
CA GLU A 67 -4.94 3.87 -25.58
C GLU A 67 -4.36 5.12 -24.92
N PHE A 68 -3.06 5.37 -25.12
CA PHE A 68 -2.38 6.58 -24.65
C PHE A 68 -1.08 6.83 -25.42
N LYS A 69 -0.57 8.05 -25.26
CA LYS A 69 0.78 8.48 -25.70
C LYS A 69 1.62 8.92 -24.52
N TYR A 70 2.92 8.82 -24.66
CA TYR A 70 3.87 9.40 -23.72
C TYR A 70 4.04 10.90 -24.02
N GLU A 71 3.06 11.70 -23.55
CA GLU A 71 2.99 13.15 -23.77
C GLU A 71 3.48 13.96 -22.57
N GLY A 72 3.89 13.27 -21.50
CA GLY A 72 4.40 13.91 -20.30
C GLY A 72 5.67 14.71 -20.58
N VAL A 73 5.71 15.92 -20.08
CA VAL A 73 6.82 16.86 -20.29
C VAL A 73 7.93 16.59 -19.29
N TRP A 74 9.14 16.54 -19.80
CA TRP A 74 10.36 16.48 -19.03
C TRP A 74 11.14 17.78 -19.08
N SER A 75 11.77 18.18 -18.01
CA SER A 75 12.75 19.25 -17.93
C SER A 75 13.93 18.84 -17.05
N VAL A 76 15.02 19.58 -17.13
CA VAL A 76 16.10 19.51 -16.16
C VAL A 76 16.23 20.89 -15.52
N GLU A 77 16.02 20.96 -14.22
CA GLU A 77 15.90 22.20 -13.47
C GLU A 77 16.29 22.04 -12.00
N GLU A 78 16.63 23.12 -11.34
CA GLU A 78 16.82 23.14 -9.88
C GLU A 78 15.51 22.90 -9.16
N ALA A 79 15.57 22.35 -7.93
CA ALA A 79 14.39 22.17 -7.10
C ALA A 79 13.78 23.51 -6.69
N SER A 80 12.45 23.64 -6.84
CA SER A 80 11.68 24.84 -6.43
C SER A 80 11.17 24.75 -4.98
N VAL A 81 11.03 23.52 -4.46
CA VAL A 81 10.59 23.25 -3.09
C VAL A 81 11.77 22.70 -2.30
N PHE A 82 12.10 23.34 -1.19
CA PHE A 82 13.29 23.01 -0.39
C PHE A 82 14.55 22.88 -1.26
N PRO A 83 15.00 23.96 -1.92
CA PRO A 83 16.15 23.93 -2.81
C PRO A 83 17.41 23.56 -2.05
N GLY A 84 18.18 22.65 -2.62
CA GLY A 84 19.44 22.18 -2.07
C GLY A 84 20.63 23.07 -2.47
N ILE A 85 21.59 22.50 -3.21
CA ILE A 85 22.81 23.17 -3.66
C ILE A 85 22.47 24.05 -4.88
N PRO A 86 22.84 25.36 -4.91
CA PRO A 86 22.64 26.19 -6.08
C PRO A 86 23.35 25.63 -7.32
N GLY A 87 22.62 25.56 -8.44
CA GLY A 87 23.12 24.99 -9.71
C GLY A 87 23.03 23.47 -9.80
N ASP A 88 22.54 22.77 -8.77
CA ASP A 88 22.24 21.35 -8.81
C ASP A 88 20.90 21.12 -9.51
N THR A 89 20.92 20.51 -10.69
CA THR A 89 19.75 20.29 -11.55
C THR A 89 19.39 18.82 -11.63
N ALA A 90 18.09 18.53 -11.69
CA ALA A 90 17.56 17.17 -11.72
C ALA A 90 16.55 16.99 -12.86
N LEU A 91 16.44 15.78 -13.39
CA LEU A 91 15.40 15.42 -14.35
C LEU A 91 14.03 15.48 -13.67
N THR A 92 13.13 16.31 -14.20
CA THR A 92 11.85 16.64 -13.56
C THR A 92 10.66 16.26 -14.46
N MET A 93 9.69 15.52 -13.89
CA MET A 93 8.38 15.28 -14.50
C MET A 93 7.48 16.49 -14.27
N LYS A 94 7.01 17.13 -15.36
CA LYS A 94 6.25 18.41 -15.28
C LYS A 94 4.76 18.29 -15.46
N SER A 95 4.24 17.16 -15.90
CA SER A 95 2.82 17.03 -16.27
C SER A 95 2.05 16.15 -15.31
N LYS A 96 0.89 16.64 -14.83
CA LYS A 96 -0.06 15.84 -14.03
C LYS A 96 -0.90 14.93 -14.90
N ALA A 97 -1.27 13.77 -14.38
CA ALA A 97 -2.17 12.80 -15.00
C ALA A 97 -1.77 12.49 -16.46
N ARG A 98 -0.47 12.22 -16.68
CA ARG A 98 0.12 11.90 -17.99
C ARG A 98 1.05 10.71 -17.89
N GLN A 99 1.18 10.01 -19.01
CA GLN A 99 2.24 9.04 -19.22
C GLN A 99 3.52 9.75 -19.60
N HIS A 100 4.60 9.41 -18.92
CA HIS A 100 5.93 9.95 -19.14
C HIS A 100 6.87 8.80 -19.51
N ALA A 101 7.69 8.98 -20.52
CA ALA A 101 8.79 8.06 -20.80
C ALA A 101 10.01 8.82 -21.33
N ILE A 102 11.18 8.49 -20.79
CA ILE A 102 12.47 9.02 -21.21
C ILE A 102 13.54 7.98 -20.93
N SER A 103 14.50 7.82 -21.82
CA SER A 103 15.57 6.83 -21.67
C SER A 103 16.86 7.26 -22.30
N THR A 104 17.94 6.60 -21.86
CA THR A 104 19.25 6.61 -22.50
C THR A 104 19.69 5.20 -22.82
N ILE A 105 20.33 5.01 -23.97
CA ILE A 105 20.86 3.72 -24.44
C ILE A 105 22.37 3.77 -24.30
N PHE A 106 22.95 2.68 -23.80
CA PHE A 106 24.39 2.58 -23.60
C PHE A 106 25.12 2.22 -24.90
N ASP A 107 26.30 2.75 -25.12
CA ASP A 107 27.13 2.41 -26.27
C ASP A 107 27.50 0.92 -26.30
N GLN A 108 27.67 0.33 -25.12
CA GLN A 108 27.89 -1.10 -24.92
C GLN A 108 27.00 -1.60 -23.81
N PRO A 109 26.29 -2.73 -23.99
CA PRO A 109 25.51 -3.32 -22.94
C PRO A 109 26.35 -3.68 -21.72
N ILE A 110 25.77 -3.51 -20.52
CA ILE A 110 26.35 -3.98 -19.28
C ILE A 110 26.08 -5.47 -19.14
N GLU A 111 27.14 -6.27 -19.14
CA GLU A 111 27.10 -7.71 -18.94
C GLU A 111 27.36 -8.04 -17.45
N LEU A 112 26.46 -8.80 -16.84
CA LEU A 112 26.54 -9.19 -15.43
C LEU A 112 26.87 -10.68 -15.33
N ASP A 113 28.11 -10.99 -14.95
CA ASP A 113 28.59 -12.37 -14.77
C ASP A 113 28.17 -12.99 -13.42
N GLY A 114 27.58 -12.20 -12.54
CA GLY A 114 27.16 -12.60 -11.19
C GLY A 114 28.32 -12.80 -10.20
N GLN A 115 29.55 -12.45 -10.57
CA GLN A 115 30.72 -12.62 -9.69
C GLN A 115 31.00 -11.42 -8.78
N LYS A 116 30.42 -10.27 -9.11
CA LYS A 116 30.52 -9.03 -8.34
C LYS A 116 29.15 -8.59 -7.89
N PRO A 117 29.05 -7.79 -6.82
CA PRO A 117 27.80 -7.12 -6.49
C PRO A 117 27.29 -6.28 -7.67
N PHE A 118 26.00 -6.17 -7.81
CA PHE A 118 25.36 -5.23 -8.73
C PHE A 118 24.63 -4.17 -7.93
N VAL A 119 24.84 -2.90 -8.23
CA VAL A 119 24.29 -1.77 -7.49
C VAL A 119 23.55 -0.84 -8.41
N VAL A 120 22.34 -0.49 -8.02
CA VAL A 120 21.52 0.58 -8.61
C VAL A 120 21.18 1.57 -7.51
N GLN A 121 21.56 2.82 -7.70
CA GLN A 121 21.28 3.88 -6.74
C GLN A 121 20.81 5.14 -7.47
N TYR A 122 19.82 5.85 -6.93
CA TYR A 122 19.39 7.14 -7.45
C TYR A 122 18.57 7.91 -6.42
N GLU A 123 18.49 9.23 -6.60
CA GLU A 123 17.70 10.12 -5.77
C GLU A 123 16.31 10.38 -6.40
N VAL A 124 15.31 10.48 -5.54
CA VAL A 124 13.96 10.93 -5.89
C VAL A 124 13.53 12.04 -4.96
N LYS A 125 13.01 13.13 -5.51
CA LYS A 125 12.41 14.22 -4.74
C LYS A 125 11.00 14.51 -5.27
N MET A 126 10.00 14.36 -4.41
CA MET A 126 8.59 14.52 -4.77
C MET A 126 8.07 15.85 -4.25
N GLN A 127 8.38 16.95 -4.97
CA GLN A 127 8.17 18.33 -4.50
C GLN A 127 6.70 18.62 -4.13
N ASN A 128 5.76 18.06 -4.89
CA ASN A 128 4.32 18.16 -4.63
C ASN A 128 3.75 16.90 -3.95
N GLY A 129 4.61 15.95 -3.54
CA GLY A 129 4.21 14.66 -3.01
C GLY A 129 3.98 13.62 -4.09
N LEU A 130 3.40 12.48 -3.71
CA LEU A 130 2.98 11.40 -4.62
C LEU A 130 1.69 10.82 -4.08
N SER A 131 0.58 11.15 -4.71
CA SER A 131 -0.75 10.64 -4.37
C SER A 131 -1.07 9.33 -5.06
N CYS A 132 -0.77 9.26 -6.37
CA CYS A 132 -0.88 8.05 -7.17
C CYS A 132 0.07 8.11 -8.36
N GLY A 133 1.02 7.19 -8.42
CA GLY A 133 1.99 7.08 -9.51
C GLY A 133 3.29 6.40 -9.09
N GLY A 134 4.14 6.18 -10.07
CA GLY A 134 5.47 5.60 -9.90
C GLY A 134 6.58 6.64 -9.95
N ALA A 135 7.70 6.32 -9.29
CA ALA A 135 8.98 7.01 -9.46
C ALA A 135 10.14 5.98 -9.47
N TYR A 136 9.90 4.86 -10.12
CA TYR A 136 10.85 3.77 -10.30
C TYR A 136 11.65 3.91 -11.59
N VAL A 137 12.83 3.31 -11.61
CA VAL A 137 13.72 3.21 -12.76
C VAL A 137 13.62 1.82 -13.39
N LYS A 138 13.75 1.75 -14.73
CA LYS A 138 13.87 0.50 -15.50
C LYS A 138 15.26 0.39 -16.08
N LEU A 139 15.94 -0.73 -15.87
CA LEU A 139 17.17 -1.11 -16.56
C LEU A 139 16.79 -1.95 -17.77
N LEU A 140 16.97 -1.43 -18.97
CA LEU A 140 16.43 -1.97 -20.20
C LEU A 140 17.23 -3.15 -20.70
N SER A 141 16.56 -4.24 -21.09
CA SER A 141 17.21 -5.45 -21.60
C SER A 141 17.55 -5.29 -23.08
N SER A 142 18.80 -5.57 -23.44
CA SER A 142 19.24 -5.65 -24.85
C SER A 142 19.16 -7.06 -25.43
N SER A 143 18.68 -8.05 -24.66
CA SER A 143 18.69 -9.45 -25.08
C SER A 143 17.46 -9.89 -25.90
N GLU A 144 16.39 -9.08 -25.88
CA GLU A 144 15.11 -9.45 -26.50
C GLU A 144 14.78 -8.64 -27.76
N SER A 145 15.30 -7.42 -27.88
CA SER A 145 15.09 -6.55 -29.02
C SER A 145 16.13 -5.44 -29.07
N ASP A 146 16.31 -4.84 -30.25
CA ASP A 146 17.08 -3.61 -30.38
C ASP A 146 16.35 -2.47 -29.63
N LEU A 147 17.09 -1.80 -28.77
CA LEU A 147 16.55 -0.69 -27.99
C LEU A 147 16.50 0.59 -28.84
N ASN A 148 15.36 1.25 -28.81
CA ASN A 148 15.15 2.54 -29.46
C ASN A 148 14.54 3.52 -28.46
N PRO A 149 15.26 4.57 -28.05
CA PRO A 149 14.77 5.48 -27.01
C PRO A 149 13.50 6.25 -27.43
N GLU A 150 13.31 6.55 -28.71
CA GLU A 150 12.08 7.18 -29.20
C GLU A 150 10.83 6.27 -29.13
N LYS A 151 11.06 4.93 -29.03
CA LYS A 151 10.00 3.93 -28.93
C LYS A 151 9.90 3.30 -27.54
N PHE A 152 10.64 3.85 -26.58
CA PHE A 152 10.62 3.37 -25.21
C PHE A 152 9.23 3.49 -24.59
N GLY A 153 8.70 2.43 -24.02
CA GLY A 153 7.37 2.37 -23.43
C GLY A 153 7.16 1.13 -22.57
N ASP A 154 5.92 0.88 -22.22
CA ASP A 154 5.51 -0.22 -21.35
C ASP A 154 5.90 -1.61 -21.86
N SER A 155 5.89 -1.79 -23.17
CA SER A 155 6.26 -3.04 -23.82
C SER A 155 7.78 -3.23 -24.01
N THR A 156 8.60 -2.21 -23.70
CA THR A 156 10.06 -2.31 -23.83
C THR A 156 10.61 -3.30 -22.82
N PRO A 157 11.34 -4.34 -23.25
CA PRO A 157 11.93 -5.30 -22.32
C PRO A 157 12.89 -4.64 -21.33
N TYR A 158 12.83 -5.08 -20.09
CA TYR A 158 13.75 -4.65 -19.04
C TYR A 158 14.31 -5.85 -18.28
N SER A 159 15.46 -5.69 -17.64
CA SER A 159 16.07 -6.70 -16.78
C SER A 159 15.65 -6.49 -15.33
N ILE A 160 15.62 -5.24 -14.88
CA ILE A 160 15.27 -4.85 -13.50
C ILE A 160 14.39 -3.60 -13.52
N MET A 161 13.36 -3.60 -12.67
CA MET A 161 12.60 -2.40 -12.28
C MET A 161 12.79 -2.20 -10.78
N PHE A 162 13.19 -1.00 -10.38
CA PHE A 162 13.47 -0.69 -8.98
C PHE A 162 13.02 0.72 -8.62
N GLY A 163 12.33 0.87 -7.49
CA GLY A 163 12.01 2.18 -6.93
C GLY A 163 10.58 2.32 -6.41
N PRO A 164 10.23 3.53 -5.93
CA PRO A 164 8.96 3.78 -5.25
C PRO A 164 7.77 3.82 -6.20
N ASP A 165 6.66 3.29 -5.71
CA ASP A 165 5.34 3.35 -6.32
C ASP A 165 4.29 3.51 -5.23
N ARG A 166 3.34 4.41 -5.44
CA ARG A 166 2.24 4.62 -4.51
C ARG A 166 0.96 4.96 -5.24
N CYS A 167 -0.15 4.36 -4.83
CA CYS A 167 -1.48 4.78 -5.26
C CYS A 167 -2.50 4.54 -4.14
N GLY A 168 -2.97 5.59 -3.52
CA GLY A 168 -3.85 5.51 -2.37
C GLY A 168 -3.22 4.77 -1.19
N ALA A 169 -3.82 3.64 -0.82
CA ALA A 169 -3.33 2.77 0.26
C ALA A 169 -2.18 1.83 -0.19
N ASP A 170 -2.07 1.56 -1.48
CA ASP A 170 -0.96 0.76 -2.04
C ASP A 170 0.30 1.63 -2.08
N ASN A 171 1.32 1.19 -1.34
CA ASN A 171 2.57 1.92 -1.17
C ASN A 171 3.71 0.93 -1.05
N LYS A 172 4.56 0.85 -2.07
CA LYS A 172 5.61 -0.15 -2.15
C LYS A 172 6.86 0.37 -2.86
N LEU A 173 7.96 -0.23 -2.50
CA LEU A 173 9.23 -0.07 -3.20
C LEU A 173 9.42 -1.29 -4.09
N HIS A 174 9.26 -1.13 -5.39
CA HIS A 174 9.41 -2.21 -6.35
C HIS A 174 10.85 -2.72 -6.39
N PHE A 175 11.00 -4.03 -6.38
CA PHE A 175 12.11 -4.75 -6.95
C PHE A 175 11.53 -5.90 -7.75
N ILE A 176 11.56 -5.74 -9.07
CA ILE A 176 11.09 -6.73 -10.05
C ILE A 176 12.27 -7.02 -10.95
N PHE A 177 12.53 -8.29 -11.21
CA PHE A 177 13.48 -8.68 -12.24
C PHE A 177 12.87 -9.70 -13.18
N ARG A 178 13.32 -9.70 -14.44
CA ARG A 178 12.87 -10.66 -15.42
C ARG A 178 13.87 -11.80 -15.56
N HIS A 179 13.39 -13.01 -15.33
CA HIS A 179 14.17 -14.24 -15.37
C HIS A 179 13.84 -15.02 -16.64
N LYS A 180 14.87 -15.43 -17.38
CA LYS A 180 14.72 -16.24 -18.58
C LYS A 180 14.61 -17.72 -18.20
N ASN A 181 13.50 -18.35 -18.53
CA ASN A 181 13.35 -19.79 -18.38
C ASN A 181 14.38 -20.53 -19.28
N PRO A 182 15.29 -21.31 -18.71
CA PRO A 182 16.35 -21.95 -19.51
C PRO A 182 15.84 -23.04 -20.45
N LYS A 183 14.62 -23.56 -20.25
CA LYS A 183 14.01 -24.59 -21.12
C LYS A 183 13.23 -23.98 -22.29
N THR A 184 12.44 -22.94 -22.02
CA THR A 184 11.56 -22.35 -23.02
C THR A 184 12.13 -21.10 -23.67
N GLY A 185 13.10 -20.45 -23.03
CA GLY A 185 13.65 -19.18 -23.45
C GLY A 185 12.73 -17.98 -23.15
N VAL A 186 11.56 -18.19 -22.57
CA VAL A 186 10.59 -17.14 -22.24
C VAL A 186 11.01 -16.40 -20.97
N PHE A 187 10.90 -15.08 -21.00
CA PHE A 187 11.12 -14.24 -19.83
C PHE A 187 9.87 -14.13 -18.98
N GLU A 188 10.03 -14.20 -17.67
CA GLU A 188 8.95 -14.05 -16.68
C GLU A 188 9.39 -13.06 -15.61
N GLU A 189 8.49 -12.16 -15.21
CA GLU A 189 8.72 -11.24 -14.11
C GLU A 189 8.67 -11.96 -12.76
N LYS A 190 9.65 -11.63 -11.93
CA LYS A 190 9.75 -12.09 -10.55
C LYS A 190 9.57 -10.89 -9.63
N HIS A 191 8.46 -10.86 -8.91
CA HIS A 191 8.07 -9.76 -8.04
C HIS A 191 8.44 -10.06 -6.60
N LEU A 192 9.04 -9.11 -5.90
CA LEU A 192 9.31 -9.22 -4.47
C LEU A 192 8.00 -9.44 -3.70
N LYS A 193 7.91 -10.53 -2.92
CA LYS A 193 6.67 -10.94 -2.21
C LYS A 193 6.21 -9.94 -1.17
N LEU A 194 7.15 -9.37 -0.42
CA LEU A 194 6.89 -8.44 0.67
C LEU A 194 7.74 -7.17 0.48
N PRO A 195 7.39 -6.30 -0.47
CA PRO A 195 8.14 -5.07 -0.70
C PRO A 195 7.99 -4.12 0.48
N PRO A 196 9.06 -3.39 0.86
CA PRO A 196 8.96 -2.34 1.86
C PRO A 196 8.14 -1.17 1.33
N SER A 197 7.64 -0.34 2.23
CA SER A 197 6.92 0.88 1.85
C SER A 197 7.87 1.92 1.26
N ALA A 198 7.42 2.60 0.22
CA ALA A 198 8.13 3.73 -0.35
C ALA A 198 8.07 4.95 0.58
N LYS A 199 9.15 5.71 0.64
CA LYS A 199 9.21 6.99 1.35
C LYS A 199 8.79 8.13 0.41
N VAL A 200 7.63 8.72 0.66
CA VAL A 200 7.18 9.92 -0.05
C VAL A 200 7.68 11.15 0.71
N SER A 201 8.52 11.95 0.07
CA SER A 201 9.16 13.09 0.72
C SER A 201 9.34 14.26 -0.24
N LYS A 202 9.19 15.48 0.29
CA LYS A 202 9.47 16.74 -0.46
C LYS A 202 10.95 17.12 -0.48
N VAL A 203 11.77 16.42 0.31
CA VAL A 203 13.22 16.48 0.25
C VAL A 203 13.74 15.22 -0.41
N SER A 204 14.96 15.26 -0.90
CA SER A 204 15.59 14.13 -1.60
C SER A 204 15.57 12.86 -0.76
N THR A 205 15.28 11.75 -1.42
CA THR A 205 15.32 10.40 -0.86
C THR A 205 16.20 9.54 -1.75
N LEU A 206 17.23 8.94 -1.16
CA LEU A 206 18.15 8.04 -1.86
C LEU A 206 17.62 6.61 -1.78
N TYR A 207 17.46 5.98 -2.94
CA TYR A 207 17.10 4.57 -3.08
C TYR A 207 18.28 3.78 -3.61
N THR A 208 18.63 2.69 -2.93
CA THR A 208 19.76 1.83 -3.33
C THR A 208 19.34 0.38 -3.30
N LEU A 209 19.59 -0.34 -4.39
CA LEU A 209 19.50 -1.78 -4.52
C LEU A 209 20.89 -2.35 -4.68
N ILE A 210 21.26 -3.32 -3.84
CA ILE A 210 22.49 -4.09 -3.96
C ILE A 210 22.12 -5.54 -4.12
N VAL A 211 22.57 -6.20 -5.18
CA VAL A 211 22.44 -7.64 -5.40
C VAL A 211 23.82 -8.28 -5.34
N SER A 212 24.00 -9.24 -4.45
CA SER A 212 25.30 -9.88 -4.19
C SER A 212 25.48 -11.16 -5.01
N PRO A 213 26.74 -11.62 -5.17
CA PRO A 213 27.07 -12.86 -5.90
C PRO A 213 26.41 -14.12 -5.35
N ASP A 214 26.05 -14.14 -4.08
CA ASP A 214 25.38 -15.25 -3.40
C ASP A 214 23.85 -15.21 -3.55
N ASN A 215 23.31 -14.39 -4.47
CA ASN A 215 21.91 -14.13 -4.69
C ASN A 215 21.19 -13.40 -3.55
N THR A 216 21.89 -12.90 -2.53
CA THR A 216 21.28 -12.02 -1.55
C THR A 216 21.09 -10.62 -2.13
N PHE A 217 20.09 -9.91 -1.62
CA PHE A 217 19.91 -8.50 -1.95
C PHE A 217 19.71 -7.65 -0.69
N ASP A 218 20.07 -6.37 -0.80
CA ASP A 218 19.85 -5.35 0.23
C ASP A 218 19.21 -4.12 -0.43
N ILE A 219 18.00 -3.79 0.01
CA ILE A 219 17.30 -2.56 -0.37
C ILE A 219 17.51 -1.54 0.74
N ARG A 220 17.99 -0.36 0.35
CA ARG A 220 18.24 0.75 1.28
C ARG A 220 17.45 1.98 0.88
N VAL A 221 17.03 2.73 1.90
CA VAL A 221 16.42 4.05 1.77
C VAL A 221 17.22 5.01 2.65
N ASN A 222 17.76 6.06 2.03
CA ASN A 222 18.68 6.99 2.72
C ASN A 222 19.82 6.25 3.41
N GLU A 223 20.41 5.26 2.72
CA GLU A 223 21.52 4.40 3.14
C GLU A 223 21.18 3.39 4.25
N GLU A 224 20.01 3.50 4.89
CA GLU A 224 19.52 2.52 5.86
C GLU A 224 18.93 1.29 5.16
N SER A 225 19.37 0.10 5.55
CA SER A 225 18.82 -1.15 5.05
C SER A 225 17.39 -1.32 5.54
N VAL A 226 16.42 -1.31 4.61
CA VAL A 226 14.99 -1.48 4.91
C VAL A 226 14.51 -2.90 4.64
N LEU A 227 15.21 -3.65 3.78
CA LEU A 227 14.91 -5.06 3.51
C LEU A 227 16.16 -5.77 2.99
N LYS A 228 16.40 -6.97 3.52
CA LYS A 228 17.34 -7.94 2.97
C LYS A 228 16.60 -9.21 2.64
N GLY A 229 17.04 -9.89 1.59
CA GLY A 229 16.41 -11.15 1.16
C GLY A 229 17.27 -11.90 0.17
N HIS A 230 16.64 -12.88 -0.48
CA HIS A 230 17.32 -13.80 -1.38
C HIS A 230 16.50 -13.98 -2.67
N LEU A 231 17.13 -13.91 -3.84
CA LEU A 231 16.44 -13.97 -5.14
C LEU A 231 15.67 -15.28 -5.37
N LEU A 232 16.15 -16.39 -4.79
CA LEU A 232 15.50 -17.70 -4.93
C LEU A 232 14.30 -17.92 -4.00
N GLU A 233 14.18 -17.12 -2.92
CA GLU A 233 13.23 -17.39 -1.85
C GLU A 233 12.11 -16.34 -1.77
N ASP A 234 12.45 -15.07 -2.00
CA ASP A 234 11.59 -13.93 -1.67
C ASP A 234 10.78 -13.38 -2.85
N PHE A 235 10.78 -14.09 -3.98
CA PHE A 235 10.08 -13.66 -5.19
C PHE A 235 8.92 -14.57 -5.59
N SER A 236 7.92 -13.98 -6.26
CA SER A 236 6.77 -14.67 -6.82
C SER A 236 6.53 -14.19 -8.27
N PRO A 237 6.33 -15.10 -9.24
CA PRO A 237 6.56 -16.54 -9.12
C PRO A 237 7.99 -16.87 -8.71
N ALA A 238 8.22 -18.05 -8.09
CA ALA A 238 9.56 -18.47 -7.73
C ALA A 238 10.47 -18.57 -8.97
N VAL A 239 11.77 -18.32 -8.81
CA VAL A 239 12.76 -18.48 -9.90
C VAL A 239 12.73 -19.91 -10.40
N ASN A 240 12.89 -20.86 -9.51
CA ASN A 240 12.81 -22.28 -9.81
C ASN A 240 11.38 -22.78 -9.61
N PRO A 241 10.75 -23.38 -10.62
CA PRO A 241 9.41 -23.95 -10.46
C PRO A 241 9.43 -25.15 -9.49
N PRO A 242 8.28 -25.55 -8.92
CA PRO A 242 8.20 -26.69 -8.04
C PRO A 242 8.59 -27.98 -8.79
N LYS A 243 9.28 -28.90 -8.10
CA LYS A 243 9.70 -30.20 -8.66
C LYS A 243 8.52 -31.09 -9.00
N GLU A 244 7.43 -30.96 -8.26
CA GLU A 244 6.18 -31.69 -8.44
C GLU A 244 5.02 -30.72 -8.61
N ILE A 245 4.09 -31.08 -9.45
CA ILE A 245 2.83 -30.37 -9.68
C ILE A 245 1.65 -31.32 -9.53
N ASP A 246 0.46 -30.76 -9.36
CA ASP A 246 -0.76 -31.55 -9.48
C ASP A 246 -0.90 -32.10 -10.89
N ASP A 247 -1.28 -33.36 -11.03
CA ASP A 247 -1.54 -33.96 -12.31
C ASP A 247 -2.77 -33.31 -12.96
N PRO A 248 -2.63 -32.58 -14.08
CA PRO A 248 -3.76 -31.91 -14.71
C PRO A 248 -4.78 -32.91 -15.32
N GLU A 249 -4.38 -34.16 -15.51
CA GLU A 249 -5.26 -35.22 -16.02
C GLU A 249 -5.99 -35.98 -14.90
N ASP A 250 -5.58 -35.82 -13.64
CA ASP A 250 -6.22 -36.45 -12.50
C ASP A 250 -7.44 -35.64 -12.08
N THR A 251 -8.60 -36.20 -12.33
CA THR A 251 -9.89 -35.57 -12.03
C THR A 251 -10.53 -36.24 -10.85
N LYS A 252 -11.27 -35.46 -10.05
CA LYS A 252 -12.00 -35.98 -8.91
C LYS A 252 -12.99 -37.05 -9.35
N PRO A 253 -12.90 -38.28 -8.79
CA PRO A 253 -13.90 -39.32 -9.06
C PRO A 253 -15.31 -38.86 -8.71
N ALA A 254 -16.28 -39.21 -9.55
CA ALA A 254 -17.67 -38.81 -9.34
C ALA A 254 -18.29 -39.38 -8.05
N ASP A 255 -17.72 -40.47 -7.54
CA ASP A 255 -18.13 -41.17 -6.31
C ASP A 255 -17.29 -40.76 -5.09
N TRP A 256 -16.48 -39.71 -5.21
CA TRP A 256 -15.71 -39.18 -4.08
C TRP A 256 -16.63 -38.43 -3.12
N VAL A 257 -16.61 -38.83 -1.85
CA VAL A 257 -17.45 -38.25 -0.82
C VAL A 257 -16.70 -37.16 -0.06
N ASP A 258 -17.22 -35.95 -0.14
CA ASP A 258 -16.64 -34.75 0.52
C ASP A 258 -17.19 -34.50 1.91
N GLU A 259 -18.37 -35.07 2.22
CA GLU A 259 -19.00 -34.88 3.51
C GLU A 259 -18.31 -35.75 4.56
N ALA A 260 -17.56 -35.12 5.48
CA ALA A 260 -16.92 -35.79 6.60
C ALA A 260 -17.92 -36.34 7.62
N GLU A 261 -19.08 -35.75 7.73
CA GLU A 261 -20.15 -36.10 8.64
C GLU A 261 -21.47 -36.23 7.89
N ILE A 262 -22.30 -37.17 8.28
CA ILE A 262 -23.65 -37.38 7.75
C ILE A 262 -24.64 -37.44 8.90
N PRO A 263 -25.92 -37.10 8.66
CA PRO A 263 -26.98 -37.38 9.62
C PRO A 263 -27.02 -38.88 9.97
N ASP A 264 -27.09 -39.22 11.25
CA ASP A 264 -27.18 -40.61 11.69
C ASP A 264 -28.43 -41.27 11.11
N PRO A 265 -28.31 -42.27 10.20
CA PRO A 265 -29.44 -42.94 9.59
C PRO A 265 -30.26 -43.78 10.58
N ASN A 266 -29.71 -44.07 11.76
CA ASN A 266 -30.39 -44.83 12.81
C ASN A 266 -31.05 -43.90 13.86
N ALA A 267 -30.79 -42.60 13.80
CA ALA A 267 -31.47 -41.67 14.70
C ALA A 267 -32.92 -41.44 14.29
N SER A 268 -33.81 -41.54 15.24
CA SER A 268 -35.21 -41.18 15.06
C SER A 268 -35.57 -39.99 15.94
N LYS A 269 -36.55 -39.21 15.46
CA LYS A 269 -37.07 -38.10 16.25
C LYS A 269 -37.70 -38.64 17.54
N PRO A 270 -37.30 -38.14 18.73
CA PRO A 270 -37.95 -38.51 19.99
C PRO A 270 -39.46 -38.19 19.96
N ASP A 271 -40.27 -39.05 20.56
CA ASP A 271 -41.74 -38.87 20.60
C ASP A 271 -42.15 -37.58 21.33
N ASP A 272 -41.31 -37.12 22.26
CA ASP A 272 -41.51 -35.88 23.01
C ASP A 272 -40.98 -34.63 22.33
N TRP A 273 -40.52 -34.73 21.08
CA TRP A 273 -39.97 -33.57 20.32
C TRP A 273 -41.11 -32.88 19.56
N ASP A 274 -41.62 -31.81 20.16
CA ASP A 274 -42.68 -31.00 19.55
C ASP A 274 -42.07 -29.90 18.65
N GLU A 275 -42.20 -30.08 17.35
CA GLU A 275 -41.71 -29.12 16.34
C GLU A 275 -42.63 -27.91 16.15
N GLU A 276 -43.88 -28.01 16.62
CA GLU A 276 -44.90 -26.98 16.50
C GLU A 276 -44.97 -26.12 17.77
N ALA A 277 -44.18 -26.44 18.78
CA ALA A 277 -44.14 -25.64 20.00
C ALA A 277 -43.78 -24.17 19.68
N PRO A 278 -44.57 -23.21 20.17
CA PRO A 278 -44.27 -21.80 19.90
C PRO A 278 -42.98 -21.38 20.59
N LEU A 279 -42.20 -20.50 19.91
CA LEU A 279 -40.93 -19.95 20.42
C LEU A 279 -41.09 -19.21 21.76
N MET A 280 -42.23 -18.52 21.90
CA MET A 280 -42.58 -17.74 23.09
C MET A 280 -43.93 -18.16 23.63
N ILE A 281 -44.02 -18.25 24.95
CA ILE A 281 -45.26 -18.47 25.67
C ILE A 281 -45.51 -17.37 26.69
N ARG A 282 -46.76 -17.19 27.09
CA ARG A 282 -47.07 -16.32 28.21
C ARG A 282 -46.43 -16.90 29.47
N ASP A 283 -45.79 -16.06 30.27
CA ASP A 283 -45.14 -16.50 31.51
C ASP A 283 -46.20 -17.09 32.47
N PRO A 284 -46.13 -18.39 32.71
CA PRO A 284 -47.08 -19.03 33.64
C PRO A 284 -46.88 -18.64 35.11
N ALA A 285 -45.72 -18.08 35.43
CA ALA A 285 -45.42 -17.64 36.79
C ALA A 285 -45.74 -16.14 37.01
N ALA A 286 -46.00 -15.42 35.93
CA ALA A 286 -46.33 -14.00 36.04
C ALA A 286 -47.67 -13.78 36.75
N LYS A 287 -47.67 -12.86 37.68
CA LYS A 287 -48.89 -12.45 38.39
C LYS A 287 -49.15 -10.98 38.11
N LYS A 288 -50.43 -10.67 37.92
CA LYS A 288 -50.85 -9.27 37.78
C LYS A 288 -50.43 -8.49 39.04
N PRO A 289 -49.72 -7.38 38.89
CA PRO A 289 -49.40 -6.48 39.99
C PRO A 289 -50.68 -6.01 40.71
N ALA A 290 -50.59 -5.85 42.03
CA ALA A 290 -51.75 -5.48 42.82
C ALA A 290 -52.26 -4.06 42.53
N ASP A 291 -51.39 -3.22 42.03
CA ASP A 291 -51.65 -1.83 41.68
C ASP A 291 -51.96 -1.63 40.19
N TRP A 292 -52.13 -2.72 39.41
CA TRP A 292 -52.51 -2.66 38.00
C TRP A 292 -53.97 -2.26 37.86
N LEU A 293 -54.23 -1.16 37.12
CA LEU A 293 -55.56 -0.60 36.90
C LEU A 293 -56.18 -1.13 35.63
N GLU A 294 -56.91 -2.24 35.74
CA GLU A 294 -57.42 -2.99 34.55
C GLU A 294 -58.57 -2.27 33.84
N GLU A 295 -59.37 -1.50 34.59
CA GLU A 295 -60.51 -0.73 34.11
C GLU A 295 -60.12 0.66 33.55
N GLU A 296 -58.91 1.11 33.80
CA GLU A 296 -58.42 2.41 33.33
C GLU A 296 -57.78 2.26 31.94
N PRO A 297 -58.18 3.06 30.95
CA PRO A 297 -57.53 3.03 29.64
C PRO A 297 -56.16 3.65 29.71
N LEU A 298 -55.22 3.16 28.85
CA LEU A 298 -53.86 3.70 28.73
C LEU A 298 -53.83 5.14 28.23
N MET A 299 -54.81 5.51 27.42
CA MET A 299 -54.93 6.84 26.83
C MET A 299 -56.32 7.41 27.16
N VAL A 300 -56.33 8.68 27.48
CA VAL A 300 -57.58 9.45 27.74
C VAL A 300 -57.62 10.68 26.84
N PRO A 301 -58.79 11.21 26.48
CA PRO A 301 -58.86 12.51 25.81
C PRO A 301 -58.14 13.58 26.61
N ASP A 302 -57.32 14.42 25.97
CA ASP A 302 -56.59 15.52 26.64
C ASP A 302 -57.61 16.49 27.28
N PRO A 303 -57.64 16.62 28.61
CA PRO A 303 -58.56 17.51 29.31
C PRO A 303 -58.25 18.99 29.06
N ASN A 304 -57.08 19.29 28.55
CA ASN A 304 -56.65 20.67 28.26
C ASN A 304 -56.82 21.05 26.79
N ALA A 305 -57.18 20.09 25.92
CA ALA A 305 -57.38 20.34 24.51
C ALA A 305 -58.75 21.06 24.31
N ALA A 306 -58.68 22.19 23.69
CA ALA A 306 -59.90 22.93 23.29
C ALA A 306 -60.23 22.64 21.82
N LYS A 307 -61.50 22.55 21.49
CA LYS A 307 -61.98 22.48 20.11
C LYS A 307 -61.49 23.70 19.35
N PRO A 308 -60.82 23.55 18.23
CA PRO A 308 -60.42 24.68 17.36
C PRO A 308 -61.63 25.51 16.93
N GLU A 309 -61.51 26.84 16.93
CA GLU A 309 -62.61 27.72 16.56
C GLU A 309 -63.08 27.50 15.11
N GLU A 310 -62.21 27.00 14.23
CA GLU A 310 -62.47 26.75 12.81
C GLU A 310 -63.03 25.34 12.55
N TRP A 311 -63.22 24.48 13.58
CA TRP A 311 -63.72 23.12 13.44
C TRP A 311 -65.27 23.13 13.36
N ASP A 312 -65.79 22.66 12.25
CA ASP A 312 -67.26 22.49 12.04
C ASP A 312 -67.65 21.01 12.15
N ASP A 313 -68.39 20.69 13.21
CA ASP A 313 -68.88 19.32 13.44
C ASP A 313 -69.74 18.78 12.29
N ALA A 314 -70.35 19.62 11.45
CA ALA A 314 -71.17 19.22 10.32
C ALA A 314 -70.28 18.81 9.10
N GLU A 315 -69.11 19.43 8.95
CA GLU A 315 -68.19 19.14 7.84
C GLU A 315 -67.02 18.26 8.28
N ASP A 316 -66.47 18.44 9.52
CA ASP A 316 -65.29 17.74 10.01
C ASP A 316 -65.61 16.55 10.94
N GLY A 317 -66.86 16.39 11.27
CA GLY A 317 -67.31 15.36 12.26
C GLY A 317 -67.21 15.83 13.71
N GLU A 318 -67.78 15.10 14.62
CA GLU A 318 -67.75 15.39 16.07
C GLU A 318 -66.31 15.52 16.57
N TRP A 319 -65.93 16.68 17.08
CA TRP A 319 -64.57 16.91 17.58
C TRP A 319 -64.27 16.04 18.79
N MET A 320 -63.19 15.33 18.78
CA MET A 320 -62.65 14.57 19.91
C MET A 320 -61.29 15.09 20.28
N ALA A 321 -61.08 15.36 21.55
CA ALA A 321 -59.74 15.74 22.06
C ALA A 321 -58.70 14.68 21.73
N PRO A 322 -57.47 15.08 21.29
CA PRO A 322 -56.44 14.11 21.01
C PRO A 322 -56.13 13.27 22.27
N PRO A 323 -55.84 11.98 22.11
CA PRO A 323 -55.54 11.10 23.24
C PRO A 323 -54.16 11.43 23.84
N VAL A 324 -54.10 11.52 25.17
CA VAL A 324 -52.89 11.68 25.95
C VAL A 324 -52.74 10.49 26.90
N PRO A 325 -51.53 10.16 27.37
CA PRO A 325 -51.33 9.16 28.41
C PRO A 325 -52.20 9.45 29.63
N ASN A 326 -52.89 8.40 30.13
CA ASN A 326 -53.74 8.57 31.27
C ASN A 326 -52.90 8.86 32.55
N PRO A 327 -53.05 10.02 33.21
CA PRO A 327 -52.24 10.36 34.36
C PRO A 327 -52.37 9.36 35.52
N LYS A 328 -53.49 8.64 35.62
CA LYS A 328 -53.63 7.60 36.61
C LYS A 328 -52.70 6.41 36.41
N CYS A 329 -52.13 6.29 35.23
CA CYS A 329 -51.25 5.20 34.87
C CYS A 329 -49.75 5.52 35.11
N GLU A 330 -49.42 6.75 35.54
CA GLU A 330 -48.01 7.17 35.71
C GLU A 330 -47.35 6.55 36.95
N ASP A 331 -48.10 6.40 38.04
CA ASP A 331 -47.55 5.94 39.33
C ASP A 331 -47.94 4.48 39.66
N VAL A 332 -48.44 3.71 38.70
CA VAL A 332 -48.83 2.32 38.86
C VAL A 332 -48.12 1.39 37.92
N SER A 333 -48.17 0.10 38.18
CA SER A 333 -47.47 -0.91 37.35
C SER A 333 -48.03 -1.02 35.92
N GLY A 334 -49.19 -0.45 35.62
CA GLY A 334 -49.80 -0.36 34.29
C GLY A 334 -51.30 -0.25 34.30
N CYS A 335 -51.89 -0.02 33.14
CA CYS A 335 -53.31 0.15 32.92
C CYS A 335 -53.82 -0.70 31.77
N GLY A 336 -55.16 -0.88 31.68
CA GLY A 336 -55.85 -1.68 30.68
C GLY A 336 -55.78 -3.18 30.96
N PRO A 337 -56.34 -4.00 30.05
CA PRO A 337 -56.40 -5.46 30.23
C PRO A 337 -55.00 -6.05 30.46
N TRP A 338 -54.77 -6.64 31.61
CA TRP A 338 -53.47 -7.23 31.94
C TRP A 338 -53.24 -8.52 31.15
N THR A 339 -52.05 -8.68 30.61
CA THR A 339 -51.61 -9.92 30.00
C THR A 339 -50.23 -10.28 30.51
N ALA A 340 -50.02 -11.54 30.81
CA ALA A 340 -48.70 -12.02 31.22
C ALA A 340 -47.64 -11.73 30.14
N PRO A 341 -46.44 -11.31 30.50
CA PRO A 341 -45.33 -11.08 29.56
C PRO A 341 -44.99 -12.37 28.84
N MET A 342 -44.47 -12.24 27.63
CA MET A 342 -43.99 -13.37 26.84
C MET A 342 -42.58 -13.76 27.30
N VAL A 343 -42.35 -15.04 27.51
CA VAL A 343 -41.05 -15.63 27.88
C VAL A 343 -40.68 -16.73 26.90
N ALA A 344 -39.39 -17.03 26.78
CA ALA A 344 -38.93 -18.13 25.94
C ALA A 344 -39.61 -19.45 26.41
N ASN A 345 -40.16 -20.18 25.46
CA ASN A 345 -40.78 -21.47 25.73
C ASN A 345 -39.72 -22.55 25.95
N PRO A 346 -39.57 -23.12 27.15
CA PRO A 346 -38.59 -24.18 27.41
C PRO A 346 -38.87 -25.47 26.61
N ALA A 347 -40.08 -25.66 26.14
CA ALA A 347 -40.46 -26.80 25.28
C ALA A 347 -40.11 -26.59 23.78
N TYR A 348 -39.75 -25.36 23.39
CA TYR A 348 -39.35 -25.07 22.02
C TYR A 348 -37.97 -25.63 21.74
N LYS A 349 -37.92 -26.64 20.87
CA LYS A 349 -36.67 -27.30 20.41
C LYS A 349 -36.40 -27.08 18.91
N GLY A 350 -37.33 -26.42 18.20
CA GLY A 350 -37.25 -26.22 16.75
C GLY A 350 -37.44 -27.51 15.97
N LYS A 351 -37.15 -27.47 14.65
CA LYS A 351 -37.23 -28.66 13.81
C LYS A 351 -36.16 -29.65 14.22
N TRP A 352 -36.53 -30.92 14.34
CA TRP A 352 -35.58 -31.99 14.65
C TRP A 352 -34.68 -32.27 13.46
N THR A 353 -33.41 -32.43 13.75
CA THR A 353 -32.40 -32.91 12.80
C THR A 353 -31.64 -34.06 13.45
N ALA A 354 -31.39 -35.09 12.68
CA ALA A 354 -30.59 -36.21 13.16
C ALA A 354 -29.15 -35.70 13.60
N PRO A 355 -28.62 -36.21 14.68
CA PRO A 355 -27.24 -35.91 15.06
C PRO A 355 -26.26 -36.32 13.95
N LEU A 356 -25.21 -35.56 13.76
CA LEU A 356 -24.17 -35.87 12.80
C LEU A 356 -23.26 -36.96 13.35
N ILE A 357 -22.93 -37.93 12.51
CA ILE A 357 -21.96 -38.99 12.80
C ILE A 357 -20.87 -38.97 11.71
N PRO A 358 -19.64 -39.44 12.02
CA PRO A 358 -18.61 -39.60 11.01
C PRO A 358 -19.11 -40.42 9.82
N ASN A 359 -18.91 -39.87 8.61
CA ASN A 359 -19.28 -40.55 7.38
C ASN A 359 -18.30 -41.69 7.06
N PRO A 360 -18.70 -42.98 7.10
CA PRO A 360 -17.80 -44.07 6.82
C PRO A 360 -17.29 -44.13 5.36
N ALA A 361 -17.93 -43.41 4.45
CA ALA A 361 -17.51 -43.31 3.06
C ALA A 361 -16.53 -42.17 2.82
N TYR A 362 -16.29 -41.31 3.81
CA TYR A 362 -15.36 -40.19 3.72
C TYR A 362 -13.91 -40.69 3.71
N LYS A 363 -13.17 -40.29 2.67
CA LYS A 363 -11.75 -40.68 2.46
C LYS A 363 -10.77 -39.51 2.62
N GLY A 364 -11.25 -38.37 3.11
CA GLY A 364 -10.51 -37.12 3.16
C GLY A 364 -10.85 -36.18 2.02
N GLU A 365 -10.33 -34.95 2.08
CA GLU A 365 -10.46 -34.02 0.96
C GLU A 365 -9.71 -34.55 -0.25
N TRP A 366 -10.37 -34.50 -1.41
CA TRP A 366 -9.72 -34.94 -2.64
C TRP A 366 -8.67 -33.93 -3.07
N ALA A 367 -7.51 -34.42 -3.47
CA ALA A 367 -6.49 -33.64 -4.15
C ALA A 367 -5.92 -34.46 -5.31
N PRO A 368 -5.56 -33.84 -6.43
CA PRO A 368 -4.89 -34.53 -7.51
C PRO A 368 -3.60 -35.17 -7.02
N ARG A 369 -3.22 -36.28 -7.61
CA ARG A 369 -1.91 -36.89 -7.36
C ARG A 369 -0.80 -35.97 -7.82
N LYS A 370 0.34 -36.00 -7.14
CA LYS A 370 1.52 -35.27 -7.54
C LYS A 370 2.29 -36.04 -8.61
N ILE A 371 2.69 -35.32 -9.66
CA ILE A 371 3.58 -35.82 -10.72
C ILE A 371 4.81 -34.95 -10.82
N ALA A 372 5.89 -35.50 -11.37
CA ALA A 372 7.08 -34.70 -11.67
C ALA A 372 6.72 -33.56 -12.65
N ASN A 373 7.13 -32.36 -12.33
CA ASN A 373 6.88 -31.18 -13.17
C ASN A 373 7.72 -31.26 -14.45
N PRO A 374 7.14 -31.42 -15.65
CA PRO A 374 7.89 -31.49 -16.89
C PRO A 374 8.64 -30.17 -17.20
N ASN A 375 8.18 -29.05 -16.63
CA ASN A 375 8.79 -27.74 -16.78
C ASN A 375 9.79 -27.41 -15.68
N TRP A 376 10.06 -28.34 -14.77
CA TRP A 376 11.03 -28.11 -13.70
C TRP A 376 12.44 -27.89 -14.27
N PHE A 377 13.11 -26.89 -13.75
CA PHE A 377 14.52 -26.61 -13.91
C PHE A 377 15.10 -26.08 -12.59
N GLU A 378 16.41 -26.01 -12.50
CA GLU A 378 17.10 -25.37 -11.39
C GLU A 378 18.10 -24.37 -11.93
N ASP A 379 17.91 -23.10 -11.54
CA ASP A 379 18.88 -22.02 -11.72
C ASP A 379 19.35 -21.55 -10.34
N LEU A 380 20.64 -21.68 -10.08
CA LEU A 380 21.27 -21.28 -8.83
C LEU A 380 21.92 -19.89 -8.92
N HIS A 381 21.87 -19.26 -10.07
CA HIS A 381 22.53 -17.98 -10.34
C HIS A 381 21.60 -16.93 -10.99
N PRO A 382 20.41 -16.69 -10.42
CA PRO A 382 19.48 -15.68 -10.97
C PRO A 382 20.00 -14.24 -10.89
N ASN A 383 21.10 -14.00 -10.17
CA ASN A 383 21.82 -12.73 -10.13
C ASN A 383 22.58 -12.40 -11.43
N LYS A 384 22.67 -13.35 -12.37
CA LYS A 384 23.12 -13.14 -13.75
C LYS A 384 21.98 -12.60 -14.59
N PHE A 385 21.62 -11.35 -14.35
CA PHE A 385 20.54 -10.72 -15.10
C PHE A 385 20.86 -10.64 -16.59
N ALA A 386 19.80 -10.52 -17.41
CA ALA A 386 19.97 -10.27 -18.82
C ALA A 386 20.76 -8.98 -19.08
N PRO A 387 21.58 -8.92 -20.16
CA PRO A 387 22.37 -7.74 -20.50
C PRO A 387 21.55 -6.46 -20.50
N ILE A 388 22.07 -5.41 -19.89
CA ILE A 388 21.42 -4.12 -19.73
C ILE A 388 21.96 -3.16 -20.78
N GLY A 389 21.13 -2.81 -21.77
CA GLY A 389 21.48 -1.94 -22.87
C GLY A 389 21.11 -0.47 -22.68
N GLY A 390 20.44 -0.13 -21.58
CA GLY A 390 20.02 1.23 -21.31
C GLY A 390 19.30 1.37 -19.96
N ILE A 391 18.90 2.60 -19.67
CA ILE A 391 18.16 2.94 -18.46
C ILE A 391 17.06 3.97 -18.80
N GLY A 392 15.91 3.90 -18.14
CA GLY A 392 14.84 4.85 -18.40
C GLY A 392 13.80 4.92 -17.31
N PHE A 393 13.01 5.96 -17.38
CA PHE A 393 11.83 6.20 -16.57
C PHE A 393 10.61 6.10 -17.48
N GLU A 394 9.73 5.12 -17.23
CA GLU A 394 8.44 4.96 -17.88
C GLU A 394 7.40 4.90 -16.78
N LEU A 395 6.64 5.99 -16.64
CA LEU A 395 5.88 6.30 -15.44
C LEU A 395 4.56 6.97 -15.77
N TRP A 396 3.53 6.62 -15.02
CA TRP A 396 2.31 7.37 -14.92
C TRP A 396 2.20 8.00 -13.54
N THR A 397 1.70 9.22 -13.44
CA THR A 397 1.49 9.88 -12.15
C THR A 397 0.34 10.89 -12.20
N MET A 398 -0.37 11.03 -11.08
CA MET A 398 -1.35 12.11 -10.86
C MET A 398 -0.68 13.43 -10.48
N ASP A 399 0.57 13.37 -10.03
CA ASP A 399 1.32 14.50 -9.49
C ASP A 399 2.38 14.99 -10.47
N ASP A 400 2.92 16.18 -10.24
CA ASP A 400 3.99 16.80 -11.01
C ASP A 400 5.19 17.13 -10.11
N ASP A 401 6.22 17.71 -10.71
CA ASP A 401 7.45 18.14 -10.06
C ASP A 401 8.13 17.03 -9.24
N ILE A 402 8.15 15.81 -9.83
CA ILE A 402 8.92 14.68 -9.32
C ILE A 402 10.29 14.72 -10.00
N GLN A 403 11.35 14.82 -9.20
CA GLN A 403 12.71 14.92 -9.65
C GLN A 403 13.49 13.61 -9.44
N PHE A 404 14.35 13.31 -10.41
CA PHE A 404 15.28 12.17 -10.41
C PHE A 404 16.67 12.71 -10.61
N ASP A 405 17.61 12.24 -9.80
CA ASP A 405 18.98 12.74 -9.84
C ASP A 405 19.99 11.71 -9.33
N ASN A 406 21.27 12.00 -9.53
CA ASN A 406 22.38 11.25 -8.96
C ASN A 406 22.25 9.74 -9.16
N ILE A 407 22.08 9.34 -10.43
CA ILE A 407 21.94 7.93 -10.80
C ILE A 407 23.32 7.28 -10.84
N TYR A 408 23.47 6.16 -10.14
CA TYR A 408 24.65 5.30 -10.17
C TYR A 408 24.24 3.86 -10.48
N VAL A 409 24.85 3.28 -11.49
CA VAL A 409 24.81 1.84 -11.78
C VAL A 409 26.24 1.34 -11.77
N GLY A 410 26.52 0.31 -10.97
CA GLY A 410 27.89 -0.16 -10.84
C GLY A 410 28.01 -1.52 -10.17
N THR A 411 29.25 -1.88 -9.83
CA THR A 411 29.58 -3.16 -9.18
C THR A 411 30.24 -2.97 -7.81
N SER A 412 30.33 -1.74 -7.30
CA SER A 412 30.92 -1.44 -6.00
C SER A 412 29.93 -0.70 -5.10
N PRO A 413 29.46 -1.33 -4.02
CA PRO A 413 28.71 -0.64 -2.98
C PRO A 413 29.48 0.52 -2.34
N GLU A 414 30.80 0.43 -2.26
CA GLU A 414 31.69 1.45 -1.68
C GLU A 414 31.74 2.70 -2.56
N GLU A 415 31.81 2.55 -3.89
CA GLU A 415 31.75 3.69 -4.81
C GLU A 415 30.38 4.34 -4.83
N ALA A 416 29.30 3.55 -4.73
CA ALA A 416 27.94 4.07 -4.57
C ALA A 416 27.79 4.89 -3.26
N ALA A 417 28.38 4.42 -2.17
CA ALA A 417 28.39 5.15 -0.90
C ALA A 417 29.20 6.47 -0.98
N LYS A 418 30.39 6.46 -1.62
CA LYS A 418 31.15 7.69 -1.86
C LYS A 418 30.39 8.67 -2.75
N PHE A 419 29.67 8.16 -3.76
CA PHE A 419 28.83 9.00 -4.60
C PHE A 419 27.72 9.66 -3.78
N ALA A 420 27.09 8.92 -2.86
CA ALA A 420 26.12 9.48 -1.91
C ALA A 420 26.75 10.50 -0.95
N ASP A 421 28.02 10.30 -0.52
CA ASP A 421 28.74 11.25 0.30
C ASP A 421 28.97 12.61 -0.41
N GLU A 422 29.22 12.57 -1.71
CA GLU A 422 29.51 13.77 -2.53
C GLU A 422 28.23 14.46 -3.03
N THR A 423 27.06 13.76 -3.00
CA THR A 423 25.78 14.23 -3.55
C THR A 423 24.70 14.32 -2.49
N PHE A 424 24.06 13.23 -2.16
CA PHE A 424 22.90 13.15 -1.27
C PHE A 424 23.17 13.70 0.14
N ARG A 425 24.30 13.30 0.76
CA ARG A 425 24.63 13.72 2.14
C ARG A 425 24.95 15.21 2.25
N VAL A 426 25.46 15.82 1.17
CA VAL A 426 25.71 17.26 1.12
C VAL A 426 24.41 18.03 0.85
N LYS A 427 23.55 17.49 -0.04
CA LYS A 427 22.31 18.12 -0.44
C LYS A 427 21.22 18.08 0.65
N LEU A 428 20.99 16.92 1.26
CA LEU A 428 19.87 16.70 2.16
C LEU A 428 19.80 17.68 3.35
N PRO A 429 20.88 18.01 4.07
CA PRO A 429 20.84 19.00 5.15
C PRO A 429 20.44 20.41 4.69
N LEU A 430 20.74 20.77 3.43
CA LEU A 430 20.38 22.06 2.86
C LEU A 430 18.90 22.15 2.45
N GLU A 431 18.27 21.00 2.25
CA GLU A 431 16.84 20.85 1.93
C GLU A 431 15.95 20.78 3.17
N GLN A 432 16.50 20.56 4.36
CA GLN A 432 15.79 20.46 5.64
C GLN A 432 15.74 21.77 6.41
#